data_5b1b8bd3f34e68348b3e8061e4223129
#
_entry.id   5b1b8bd3f34e68348b3e8061e4223129
#
_cell.length_a   1.000
_cell.length_b   1.000
_cell.length_c   1.000
_cell.angle_alpha   90.00
_cell.angle_beta   90.00
_cell.angle_gamma   90.00
#
_symmetry.space_group_name_H-M   'P 1'
#
loop_
_entity.id
_entity.type
_entity.pdbx_description
1 polymer ?
#
loop_
_entity_poly.entity_id
_entity_poly.type
_entity_poly.pdbx_seq_one_letter_code
_entity_poly.pdbx_strand_id
1 'polypeptide(L)'
;MTPLEERIGYKFRNSLLLAEALTHPSLGHEAQRHHFDYQRLEFLGDAVLQLVITEYLFSHFQVEAEGQLTKLRSRLVSRDALRTHAAALDLGRYILMGRGEEASGGRERTSTLADAFEALIGALYLDGGLEVAKNFILTQTRADLAKLAEEPVDFNPKGDLQELLQSISPRSPVYELVSQSGPEHEKTFSHRLFGKEFFLAKAPVGARNKRKLRPRSKLYN
;
A
#
# COMPACT_ATOMS: atom_id res chain seq x y z
N MET A 1 28.50 0.24 14.05
CA MET A 1 27.07 0.12 13.70
C MET A 1 26.38 -0.66 14.79
N THR A 2 25.18 -0.25 15.16
CA THR A 2 24.32 -1.05 16.04
C THR A 2 23.74 -2.24 15.25
N PRO A 3 23.25 -3.30 15.91
CA PRO A 3 22.64 -4.43 15.21
C PRO A 3 21.47 -4.05 14.30
N LEU A 4 20.72 -3.00 14.64
CA LEU A 4 19.66 -2.48 13.78
C LEU A 4 20.22 -1.75 12.55
N GLU A 5 21.24 -0.91 12.70
CA GLU A 5 21.90 -0.24 11.58
C GLU A 5 22.49 -1.24 10.58
N GLU A 6 23.01 -2.38 11.05
CA GLU A 6 23.48 -3.46 10.17
C GLU A 6 22.35 -4.07 9.35
N ARG A 7 21.16 -4.28 9.95
CA ARG A 7 19.98 -4.77 9.25
C ARG A 7 19.41 -3.75 8.25
N ILE A 8 19.45 -2.45 8.59
CA ILE A 8 19.04 -1.35 7.74
C ILE A 8 20.03 -1.16 6.57
N GLY A 9 21.30 -1.51 6.77
CA GLY A 9 22.40 -1.24 5.83
C GLY A 9 22.85 0.23 5.81
N TYR A 10 22.54 0.98 6.87
CA TYR A 10 22.89 2.39 6.98
C TYR A 10 23.36 2.75 8.39
N LYS A 11 24.46 3.50 8.49
CA LYS A 11 24.96 4.04 9.76
C LYS A 11 24.55 5.49 9.90
N PHE A 12 23.73 5.80 10.89
CA PHE A 12 23.27 7.15 11.16
C PHE A 12 24.43 8.08 11.55
N ARG A 13 24.46 9.26 10.96
CA ARG A 13 25.36 10.36 11.32
C ARG A 13 24.88 11.01 12.62
N ASN A 14 23.57 11.21 12.73
CA ASN A 14 22.90 11.66 13.94
C ASN A 14 22.09 10.53 14.58
N SER A 15 22.68 9.88 15.59
CA SER A 15 22.02 8.78 16.32
C SER A 15 20.73 9.18 17.06
N LEU A 16 20.52 10.49 17.30
CA LEU A 16 19.28 10.97 17.92
C LEU A 16 18.07 10.77 17.01
N LEU A 17 18.23 10.89 15.69
CA LEU A 17 17.14 10.63 14.74
C LEU A 17 16.70 9.16 14.80
N LEU A 18 17.64 8.21 14.91
CA LEU A 18 17.29 6.81 15.08
C LEU A 18 16.61 6.57 16.43
N ALA A 19 17.11 7.17 17.50
CA ALA A 19 16.49 7.05 18.82
C ALA A 19 15.06 7.61 18.84
N GLU A 20 14.83 8.77 18.21
CA GLU A 20 13.50 9.36 18.05
C GLU A 20 12.56 8.45 17.26
N ALA A 21 12.99 7.92 16.11
CA ALA A 21 12.22 6.99 15.30
C ALA A 21 11.84 5.70 16.02
N LEU A 22 12.57 5.34 17.05
CA LEU A 22 12.32 4.14 17.87
C LEU A 22 11.62 4.45 19.19
N THR A 23 11.20 5.70 19.46
CA THR A 23 10.56 6.09 20.70
C THR A 23 9.06 6.18 20.52
N HIS A 24 8.32 5.26 21.13
CA HIS A 24 6.85 5.26 21.11
C HIS A 24 6.30 6.37 22.02
N PRO A 25 5.19 7.05 21.66
CA PRO A 25 4.58 8.14 22.45
C PRO A 25 4.27 7.76 23.89
N SER A 26 3.94 6.50 24.18
CA SER A 26 3.64 6.04 25.54
C SER A 26 4.79 6.23 26.53
N LEU A 27 6.04 6.31 26.08
CA LEU A 27 7.17 6.54 26.94
C LEU A 27 7.12 7.95 27.57
N GLY A 28 6.78 8.95 26.78
CA GLY A 28 6.62 10.32 27.26
C GLY A 28 5.45 10.49 28.21
N HIS A 29 4.34 9.82 27.92
CA HIS A 29 3.15 9.83 28.78
C HIS A 29 3.43 9.27 30.17
N GLU A 30 4.13 8.15 30.28
CA GLU A 30 4.48 7.56 31.59
C GLU A 30 5.53 8.37 32.36
N ALA A 31 6.50 8.96 31.65
CA ALA A 31 7.54 9.75 32.27
C ALA A 31 7.09 11.15 32.70
N GLN A 32 5.87 11.58 32.35
CA GLN A 32 5.33 12.95 32.54
C GLN A 32 6.31 14.02 32.03
N ARG A 33 7.04 13.72 30.98
CA ARG A 33 8.01 14.62 30.35
C ARG A 33 7.75 14.64 28.85
N HIS A 34 7.95 15.81 28.25
CA HIS A 34 8.01 15.88 26.79
C HIS A 34 9.23 15.10 26.31
N HIS A 35 8.98 13.99 25.66
CA HIS A 35 9.99 13.24 24.89
C HIS A 35 9.75 13.48 23.41
N PHE A 36 10.83 13.50 22.64
CA PHE A 36 10.74 13.35 21.21
C PHE A 36 10.32 11.90 20.94
N ASP A 37 9.19 11.73 20.27
CA ASP A 37 8.67 10.44 19.86
C ASP A 37 8.58 10.37 18.33
N TYR A 38 8.24 9.20 17.82
CA TYR A 38 8.31 8.93 16.40
C TYR A 38 7.21 9.63 15.56
N GLN A 39 6.15 10.20 16.13
CA GLN A 39 4.98 10.66 15.38
C GLN A 39 5.31 11.69 14.28
N ARG A 40 6.23 12.61 14.55
CA ARG A 40 6.64 13.59 13.54
C ARG A 40 7.48 12.97 12.42
N LEU A 41 8.30 11.99 12.75
CA LEU A 41 9.11 11.24 11.77
C LEU A 41 8.22 10.29 10.96
N GLU A 42 7.23 9.66 11.56
CA GLU A 42 6.17 8.88 10.90
C GLU A 42 5.46 9.71 9.83
N PHE A 43 4.96 10.89 10.20
CA PHE A 43 4.30 11.81 9.26
C PHE A 43 5.18 12.15 8.05
N LEU A 44 6.47 12.43 8.28
CA LEU A 44 7.41 12.71 7.20
C LEU A 44 7.74 11.45 6.40
N GLY A 45 7.93 10.33 7.07
CA GLY A 45 8.28 9.04 6.47
C GLY A 45 7.19 8.48 5.57
N ASP A 46 5.92 8.60 5.95
CA ASP A 46 4.78 8.28 5.08
C ASP A 46 4.85 9.06 3.76
N ALA A 47 5.06 10.37 3.82
CA ALA A 47 5.18 11.19 2.60
C ALA A 47 6.35 10.75 1.70
N VAL A 48 7.50 10.43 2.28
CA VAL A 48 8.68 9.93 1.55
C VAL A 48 8.41 8.55 0.95
N LEU A 49 7.80 7.64 1.71
CA LEU A 49 7.40 6.31 1.25
C LEU A 49 6.43 6.41 0.06
N GLN A 50 5.39 7.23 0.19
CA GLN A 50 4.40 7.47 -0.86
C GLN A 50 5.07 8.00 -2.13
N LEU A 51 5.98 8.95 -2.01
CA LEU A 51 6.71 9.52 -3.15
C LEU A 51 7.54 8.44 -3.88
N VAL A 52 8.35 7.69 -3.14
CA VAL A 52 9.26 6.67 -3.70
C VAL A 52 8.49 5.54 -4.39
N ILE A 53 7.46 5.02 -3.74
CA ILE A 53 6.63 3.96 -4.33
C ILE A 53 5.86 4.47 -5.54
N THR A 54 5.35 5.70 -5.50
CA THR A 54 4.65 6.32 -6.65
C THR A 54 5.58 6.50 -7.83
N GLU A 55 6.79 7.00 -7.63
CA GLU A 55 7.81 7.16 -8.68
C GLU A 55 8.18 5.81 -9.30
N TYR A 56 8.36 4.78 -8.46
CA TYR A 56 8.65 3.44 -8.94
C TYR A 56 7.51 2.89 -9.82
N LEU A 57 6.27 2.95 -9.33
CA LEU A 57 5.11 2.44 -10.07
C LEU A 57 4.90 3.19 -11.38
N PHE A 58 4.99 4.51 -11.36
CA PHE A 58 4.87 5.35 -12.55
C PHE A 58 5.90 4.99 -13.63
N SER A 59 7.13 4.69 -13.22
CA SER A 59 8.21 4.37 -14.15
C SER A 59 8.12 2.95 -14.72
N HIS A 60 7.62 1.98 -13.94
CA HIS A 60 7.62 0.57 -14.32
C HIS A 60 6.29 0.07 -14.91
N PHE A 61 5.18 0.76 -14.63
CA PHE A 61 3.83 0.40 -15.09
C PHE A 61 3.28 1.49 -16.02
N GLN A 62 3.96 1.72 -17.14
CA GLN A 62 3.69 2.84 -18.06
C GLN A 62 2.34 2.77 -18.78
N VAL A 63 1.73 1.60 -18.86
CA VAL A 63 0.47 1.37 -19.57
C VAL A 63 -0.75 1.35 -18.64
N GLU A 64 -0.50 1.37 -17.32
CA GLU A 64 -1.56 1.28 -16.33
C GLU A 64 -2.23 2.65 -16.09
N ALA A 65 -3.55 2.64 -15.97
CA ALA A 65 -4.31 3.83 -15.63
C ALA A 65 -4.05 4.27 -14.16
N GLU A 66 -4.30 5.55 -13.87
CA GLU A 66 -4.10 6.14 -12.53
C GLU A 66 -4.78 5.34 -11.43
N GLY A 67 -6.03 4.89 -11.64
CA GLY A 67 -6.77 4.09 -10.66
C GLY A 67 -6.06 2.76 -10.32
N GLN A 68 -5.40 2.13 -11.30
CA GLN A 68 -4.63 0.91 -11.06
C GLN A 68 -3.35 1.20 -10.28
N LEU A 69 -2.60 2.24 -10.66
CA LEU A 69 -1.41 2.67 -9.93
C LEU A 69 -1.73 3.00 -8.48
N THR A 70 -2.87 3.64 -8.22
CA THR A 70 -3.35 3.94 -6.86
C THR A 70 -3.66 2.68 -6.06
N LYS A 71 -4.28 1.66 -6.66
CA LYS A 71 -4.51 0.36 -6.00
C LYS A 71 -3.21 -0.37 -5.68
N LEU A 72 -2.27 -0.41 -6.63
CA LEU A 72 -0.96 -1.03 -6.43
C LEU A 72 -0.20 -0.34 -5.29
N ARG A 73 -0.18 0.99 -5.29
CA ARG A 73 0.43 1.77 -4.21
C ARG A 73 -0.20 1.44 -2.86
N SER A 74 -1.54 1.47 -2.76
CA SER A 74 -2.26 1.19 -1.51
C SER A 74 -1.94 -0.20 -0.94
N ARG A 75 -1.70 -1.21 -1.79
CA ARG A 75 -1.25 -2.54 -1.35
C ARG A 75 0.14 -2.50 -0.72
N LEU A 76 1.08 -1.81 -1.38
CA LEU A 76 2.50 -1.74 -0.97
C LEU A 76 2.71 -0.93 0.30
N VAL A 77 1.90 0.12 0.53
CA VAL A 77 2.00 1.00 1.69
C VAL A 77 0.91 0.72 2.74
N SER A 78 0.21 -0.41 2.65
CA SER A 78 -0.78 -0.80 3.65
C SER A 78 -0.10 -1.09 5.00
N ARG A 79 -0.81 -0.86 6.10
CA ARG A 79 -0.31 -1.17 7.45
C ARG A 79 0.18 -2.60 7.59
N ASP A 80 -0.48 -3.56 6.96
CA ASP A 80 -0.06 -4.97 6.99
C ASP A 80 1.24 -5.22 6.23
N ALA A 81 1.44 -4.53 5.09
CA ALA A 81 2.69 -4.59 4.35
C ALA A 81 3.83 -3.98 5.18
N LEU A 82 3.62 -2.77 5.73
CA LEU A 82 4.64 -2.09 6.56
C LEU A 82 4.97 -2.89 7.82
N ARG A 83 3.96 -3.47 8.49
CA ARG A 83 4.18 -4.41 9.60
C ARG A 83 5.09 -5.57 9.19
N THR A 84 4.88 -6.12 8.00
CA THR A 84 5.70 -7.25 7.50
C THR A 84 7.16 -6.82 7.31
N HIS A 85 7.40 -5.65 6.74
CA HIS A 85 8.75 -5.09 6.58
C HIS A 85 9.41 -4.78 7.94
N ALA A 86 8.66 -4.18 8.87
CA ALA A 86 9.12 -3.93 10.24
C ALA A 86 9.50 -5.23 10.97
N ALA A 87 8.69 -6.28 10.81
CA ALA A 87 8.97 -7.60 11.40
C ALA A 87 10.22 -8.26 10.80
N ALA A 88 10.44 -8.11 9.48
CA ALA A 88 11.66 -8.62 8.82
C ALA A 88 12.94 -7.96 9.37
N LEU A 89 12.84 -6.70 9.81
CA LEU A 89 13.93 -5.98 10.48
C LEU A 89 14.01 -6.26 12.00
N ASP A 90 13.07 -7.05 12.56
CA ASP A 90 12.93 -7.26 14.01
C ASP A 90 12.73 -5.91 14.76
N LEU A 91 12.06 -4.94 14.10
CA LEU A 91 12.00 -3.55 14.55
C LEU A 91 11.35 -3.41 15.93
N GLY A 92 10.32 -4.20 16.22
CA GLY A 92 9.61 -4.20 17.50
C GLY A 92 10.52 -4.37 18.71
N ARG A 93 11.61 -5.13 18.56
CA ARG A 93 12.61 -5.34 19.62
C ARG A 93 13.35 -4.07 20.04
N TYR A 94 13.47 -3.12 19.11
CA TYR A 94 14.25 -1.89 19.34
C TYR A 94 13.38 -0.71 19.77
N ILE A 95 12.05 -0.83 19.71
CA ILE A 95 11.14 0.25 20.10
C ILE A 95 11.19 0.46 21.61
N LEU A 96 11.42 1.71 22.01
CA LEU A 96 11.33 2.17 23.39
C LEU A 96 9.88 2.58 23.67
N MET A 97 9.24 1.97 24.66
CA MET A 97 7.84 2.24 25.00
C MET A 97 7.59 2.20 26.49
N GLY A 98 6.48 2.76 26.93
CA GLY A 98 6.03 2.70 28.30
C GLY A 98 5.66 1.27 28.73
N ARG A 99 5.78 0.99 30.02
CA ARG A 99 5.53 -0.36 30.58
C ARG A 99 4.10 -0.84 30.35
N GLY A 100 3.13 0.06 30.41
CA GLY A 100 1.73 -0.27 30.15
C GLY A 100 1.48 -0.68 28.69
N GLU A 101 2.07 0.02 27.76
CA GLU A 101 2.01 -0.29 26.34
C GLU A 101 2.73 -1.61 26.03
N GLU A 102 3.90 -1.82 26.63
CA GLU A 102 4.66 -3.07 26.50
C GLU A 102 3.88 -4.27 27.04
N ALA A 103 3.29 -4.15 28.23
CA ALA A 103 2.47 -5.20 28.86
C ALA A 103 1.22 -5.56 28.04
N SER A 104 0.70 -4.62 27.24
CA SER A 104 -0.45 -4.85 26.35
C SER A 104 -0.08 -5.42 24.96
N GLY A 105 1.18 -5.82 24.75
CA GLY A 105 1.66 -6.36 23.48
C GLY A 105 1.95 -5.30 22.41
N GLY A 106 2.23 -4.07 22.82
CA GLY A 106 2.47 -2.94 21.91
C GLY A 106 3.57 -3.18 20.89
N ARG A 107 4.62 -3.94 21.25
CA ARG A 107 5.75 -4.24 20.34
C ARG A 107 5.38 -5.03 19.10
N GLU A 108 4.31 -5.83 19.17
CA GLU A 108 3.85 -6.69 18.07
C GLU A 108 2.60 -6.12 17.38
N ARG A 109 2.08 -5.02 17.89
CA ARG A 109 0.88 -4.39 17.34
C ARG A 109 1.14 -3.87 15.94
N THR A 110 0.23 -4.18 15.02
CA THR A 110 0.36 -3.80 13.60
C THR A 110 0.57 -2.31 13.41
N SER A 111 -0.19 -1.47 14.12
CA SER A 111 -0.03 -0.01 14.04
C SER A 111 1.37 0.43 14.50
N THR A 112 1.80 -0.01 15.68
CA THR A 112 3.10 0.37 16.24
C THR A 112 4.26 0.01 15.31
N LEU A 113 4.22 -1.17 14.70
CA LEU A 113 5.26 -1.62 13.78
C LEU A 113 5.24 -0.84 12.46
N ALA A 114 4.05 -0.54 11.92
CA ALA A 114 3.90 0.26 10.72
C ALA A 114 4.39 1.70 10.95
N ASP A 115 3.91 2.34 12.01
CA ASP A 115 4.25 3.72 12.36
C ASP A 115 5.76 3.89 12.62
N ALA A 116 6.38 2.92 13.33
CA ALA A 116 7.83 2.92 13.56
C ALA A 116 8.63 2.69 12.26
N PHE A 117 8.11 1.90 11.33
CA PHE A 117 8.76 1.70 10.02
C PHE A 117 8.73 2.99 9.18
N GLU A 118 7.61 3.68 9.16
CA GLU A 118 7.50 5.00 8.52
C GLU A 118 8.43 6.01 9.20
N ALA A 119 8.46 6.05 10.52
CA ALA A 119 9.35 6.93 11.27
C ALA A 119 10.84 6.66 10.97
N LEU A 120 11.21 5.40 10.80
CA LEU A 120 12.55 5.02 10.38
C LEU A 120 12.90 5.56 8.99
N ILE A 121 11.95 5.52 8.05
CA ILE A 121 12.09 6.14 6.72
C ILE A 121 12.30 7.65 6.85
N GLY A 122 11.51 8.33 7.68
CA GLY A 122 11.65 9.75 7.97
C GLY A 122 13.02 10.11 8.53
N ALA A 123 13.52 9.30 9.47
CA ALA A 123 14.86 9.46 10.06
C ALA A 123 15.97 9.26 9.02
N LEU A 124 15.87 8.23 8.17
CA LEU A 124 16.82 7.99 7.06
C LEU A 124 16.84 9.14 6.07
N TYR A 125 15.67 9.68 5.74
CA TYR A 125 15.54 10.83 4.86
C TYR A 125 16.23 12.09 5.44
N LEU A 126 16.01 12.39 6.71
CA LEU A 126 16.63 13.55 7.35
C LEU A 126 18.15 13.41 7.51
N ASP A 127 18.62 12.21 7.80
CA ASP A 127 20.05 11.95 8.04
C ASP A 127 20.86 11.76 6.75
N GLY A 128 20.30 11.05 5.76
CA GLY A 128 21.00 10.62 4.55
C GLY A 128 20.44 11.19 3.24
N GLY A 129 19.30 11.86 3.28
CA GLY A 129 18.62 12.39 2.10
C GLY A 129 17.75 11.36 1.37
N LEU A 130 17.12 11.83 0.27
CA LEU A 130 16.14 11.03 -0.48
C LEU A 130 16.74 9.73 -1.04
N GLU A 131 17.94 9.74 -1.55
CA GLU A 131 18.58 8.57 -2.16
C GLU A 131 18.79 7.43 -1.13
N VAL A 132 19.18 7.77 0.11
CA VAL A 132 19.32 6.78 1.19
C VAL A 132 17.97 6.18 1.54
N ALA A 133 16.95 7.01 1.74
CA ALA A 133 15.60 6.55 2.02
C ALA A 133 15.03 5.71 0.87
N LYS A 134 15.22 6.13 -0.38
CA LYS A 134 14.80 5.41 -1.60
C LYS A 134 15.42 4.03 -1.68
N ASN A 135 16.73 3.94 -1.50
CA ASN A 135 17.45 2.67 -1.53
C ASN A 135 16.95 1.72 -0.43
N PHE A 136 16.71 2.23 0.77
CA PHE A 136 16.14 1.45 1.87
C PHE A 136 14.73 0.95 1.52
N ILE A 137 13.83 1.84 1.11
CA ILE A 137 12.44 1.49 0.75
C ILE A 137 12.42 0.41 -0.33
N LEU A 138 13.12 0.61 -1.44
CA LEU A 138 13.14 -0.33 -2.56
C LEU A 138 13.78 -1.67 -2.20
N THR A 139 14.74 -1.68 -1.28
CA THR A 139 15.33 -2.91 -0.77
C THR A 139 14.31 -3.69 0.06
N GLN A 140 13.60 -3.05 0.99
CA GLN A 140 12.63 -3.70 1.84
C GLN A 140 11.40 -4.19 1.06
N THR A 141 10.95 -3.43 0.07
CA THR A 141 9.75 -3.75 -0.74
C THR A 141 10.05 -4.61 -1.96
N ARG A 142 11.30 -4.98 -2.21
CA ARG A 142 11.75 -5.69 -3.42
C ARG A 142 10.95 -6.94 -3.75
N ALA A 143 10.65 -7.76 -2.76
CA ALA A 143 9.90 -9.01 -2.95
C ALA A 143 8.44 -8.75 -3.36
N ASP A 144 7.82 -7.70 -2.79
CA ASP A 144 6.44 -7.35 -3.11
C ASP A 144 6.35 -6.67 -4.48
N LEU A 145 7.33 -5.84 -4.83
CA LEU A 145 7.44 -5.25 -6.17
C LEU A 145 7.63 -6.34 -7.25
N ALA A 146 8.45 -7.36 -6.99
CA ALA A 146 8.63 -8.48 -7.91
C ALA A 146 7.32 -9.26 -8.13
N LYS A 147 6.56 -9.53 -7.05
CA LYS A 147 5.24 -10.18 -7.15
C LYS A 147 4.25 -9.38 -7.99
N LEU A 148 4.25 -8.04 -7.86
CA LEU A 148 3.36 -7.21 -8.68
C LEU A 148 3.67 -7.30 -10.17
N ALA A 149 4.94 -7.49 -10.54
CA ALA A 149 5.34 -7.66 -11.93
C ALA A 149 4.88 -9.01 -12.52
N GLU A 150 4.69 -10.03 -11.67
CA GLU A 150 4.25 -11.38 -12.06
C GLU A 150 2.73 -11.56 -11.98
N GLU A 151 2.06 -10.81 -11.11
CA GLU A 151 0.59 -10.85 -10.97
C GLU A 151 -0.05 -9.98 -12.05
N PRO A 152 -1.05 -10.50 -12.80
CA PRO A 152 -1.88 -9.62 -13.61
C PRO A 152 -2.50 -8.57 -12.69
N VAL A 153 -2.36 -7.30 -13.03
CA VAL A 153 -3.09 -6.23 -12.35
C VAL A 153 -4.56 -6.64 -12.27
N ASP A 154 -5.15 -6.60 -11.08
CA ASP A 154 -6.53 -7.04 -10.85
C ASP A 154 -7.43 -6.36 -11.88
N PHE A 155 -7.81 -7.14 -12.90
CA PHE A 155 -8.67 -6.66 -13.97
C PHE A 155 -10.06 -6.39 -13.37
N ASN A 156 -10.37 -5.13 -13.17
CA ASN A 156 -11.67 -4.68 -12.71
C ASN A 156 -12.50 -4.10 -13.87
N PRO A 157 -13.01 -4.94 -14.77
CA PRO A 157 -13.68 -4.49 -15.98
C PRO A 157 -14.92 -3.64 -15.69
N LYS A 158 -15.51 -3.80 -14.51
CA LYS A 158 -16.66 -2.98 -14.08
C LYS A 158 -16.22 -1.57 -13.71
N GLY A 159 -15.12 -1.42 -12.97
CA GLY A 159 -14.56 -0.11 -12.61
C GLY A 159 -14.04 0.63 -13.83
N ASP A 160 -13.25 -0.06 -14.65
CA ASP A 160 -12.66 0.49 -15.87
C ASP A 160 -13.74 0.95 -16.85
N LEU A 161 -14.81 0.16 -17.02
CA LEU A 161 -15.96 0.54 -17.83
C LEU A 161 -16.74 1.72 -17.23
N GLN A 162 -16.85 1.76 -15.90
CA GLN A 162 -17.52 2.89 -15.22
C GLN A 162 -16.73 4.18 -15.38
N GLU A 163 -15.42 4.16 -15.23
CA GLU A 163 -14.53 5.31 -15.45
C GLU A 163 -14.61 5.79 -16.91
N LEU A 164 -14.54 4.86 -17.87
CA LEU A 164 -14.70 5.18 -19.29
C LEU A 164 -16.05 5.84 -19.57
N LEU A 165 -17.15 5.31 -19.03
CA LEU A 165 -18.48 5.87 -19.25
C LEU A 165 -18.65 7.22 -18.56
N GLN A 166 -18.06 7.44 -17.40
CA GLN A 166 -18.06 8.73 -16.72
C GLN A 166 -17.21 9.78 -17.44
N SER A 167 -16.15 9.38 -18.14
CA SER A 167 -15.39 10.32 -18.99
C SER A 167 -16.17 10.81 -20.22
N ILE A 168 -17.10 10.00 -20.70
CA ILE A 168 -17.98 10.32 -21.85
C ILE A 168 -19.24 11.07 -21.40
N SER A 169 -19.77 10.75 -20.21
CA SER A 169 -21.00 11.34 -19.70
C SER A 169 -20.92 11.54 -18.18
N PRO A 170 -21.28 12.74 -17.66
CA PRO A 170 -21.24 13.02 -16.22
C PRO A 170 -22.27 12.22 -15.40
N ARG A 171 -23.11 11.42 -16.04
CA ARG A 171 -24.09 10.55 -15.37
C ARG A 171 -23.51 9.15 -15.21
N SER A 172 -23.57 8.65 -13.99
CA SER A 172 -23.19 7.28 -13.69
C SER A 172 -24.07 6.28 -14.45
N PRO A 173 -23.48 5.20 -14.99
CA PRO A 173 -24.24 4.14 -15.64
C PRO A 173 -25.16 3.44 -14.64
N VAL A 174 -26.35 3.05 -15.10
CA VAL A 174 -27.32 2.30 -14.29
C VAL A 174 -27.17 0.83 -14.60
N TYR A 175 -26.99 0.04 -13.55
CA TYR A 175 -26.90 -1.41 -13.63
C TYR A 175 -28.22 -2.04 -13.22
N GLU A 176 -28.84 -2.79 -14.12
CA GLU A 176 -30.03 -3.58 -13.84
C GLU A 176 -29.71 -5.05 -13.76
N LEU A 177 -30.05 -5.70 -12.66
CA LEU A 177 -29.90 -7.14 -12.52
C LEU A 177 -30.93 -7.85 -13.40
N VAL A 178 -30.47 -8.61 -14.40
CA VAL A 178 -31.33 -9.30 -15.35
C VAL A 178 -31.62 -10.73 -14.90
N SER A 179 -30.60 -11.43 -14.41
CA SER A 179 -30.75 -12.81 -13.97
C SER A 179 -29.68 -13.19 -12.96
N GLN A 180 -30.00 -14.18 -12.14
CA GLN A 180 -29.12 -14.80 -11.18
C GLN A 180 -29.19 -16.31 -11.39
N SER A 181 -28.05 -17.00 -11.49
CA SER A 181 -27.96 -18.45 -11.68
C SER A 181 -26.76 -19.04 -10.93
N GLY A 182 -26.81 -20.32 -10.64
CA GLY A 182 -25.77 -21.07 -9.95
C GLY A 182 -26.04 -21.31 -8.46
N PRO A 183 -25.31 -22.25 -7.82
CA PRO A 183 -25.43 -22.54 -6.40
C PRO A 183 -24.99 -21.33 -5.55
N GLU A 184 -25.41 -21.32 -4.26
CA GLU A 184 -25.21 -20.15 -3.37
C GLU A 184 -23.78 -19.65 -3.26
N HIS A 185 -22.80 -20.54 -3.34
CA HIS A 185 -21.36 -20.25 -3.24
C HIS A 185 -20.69 -19.89 -4.58
N GLU A 186 -21.42 -20.04 -5.72
CA GLU A 186 -20.94 -19.74 -7.08
C GLU A 186 -22.02 -19.02 -7.91
N LYS A 187 -22.74 -18.09 -7.31
CA LYS A 187 -23.77 -17.32 -8.03
C LYS A 187 -23.17 -16.50 -9.16
N THR A 188 -23.72 -16.64 -10.34
CA THR A 188 -23.42 -15.80 -11.50
C THR A 188 -24.55 -14.80 -11.68
N PHE A 189 -24.18 -13.52 -11.71
CA PHE A 189 -25.11 -12.42 -11.91
C PHE A 189 -24.98 -11.87 -13.32
N SER A 190 -26.09 -11.72 -14.04
CA SER A 190 -26.10 -11.02 -15.31
C SER A 190 -26.70 -9.63 -15.13
N HIS A 191 -25.94 -8.62 -15.48
CA HIS A 191 -26.38 -7.25 -15.40
C HIS A 191 -26.55 -6.66 -16.80
N ARG A 192 -27.56 -5.80 -16.95
CA ARG A 192 -27.74 -4.97 -18.11
C ARG A 192 -27.26 -3.55 -17.77
N LEU A 193 -26.46 -2.99 -18.64
CA LEU A 193 -25.88 -1.67 -18.47
C LEU A 193 -26.57 -0.68 -19.39
N PHE A 194 -27.09 0.40 -18.83
CA PHE A 194 -27.71 1.49 -19.57
C PHE A 194 -26.87 2.76 -19.46
N GLY A 195 -26.49 3.34 -20.63
CA GLY A 195 -26.14 4.75 -20.77
C GLY A 195 -27.39 5.53 -21.18
N LYS A 196 -27.28 6.83 -21.36
CA LYS A 196 -28.37 7.83 -21.42
C LYS A 196 -29.56 7.48 -22.32
N GLU A 197 -29.47 6.50 -23.24
CA GLU A 197 -30.59 6.04 -24.10
C GLU A 197 -30.31 4.69 -24.79
N PHE A 198 -29.14 4.05 -24.53
CA PHE A 198 -28.78 2.84 -25.27
C PHE A 198 -28.35 1.70 -24.32
N PHE A 199 -28.74 0.49 -24.72
CA PHE A 199 -28.20 -0.75 -24.18
C PHE A 199 -26.71 -0.86 -24.56
N LEU A 200 -25.80 -0.88 -23.56
CA LEU A 200 -24.37 -0.89 -23.81
C LEU A 200 -23.75 -2.30 -23.81
N ALA A 201 -24.17 -3.15 -22.87
CA ALA A 201 -23.66 -4.52 -22.80
C ALA A 201 -24.46 -5.41 -21.85
N LYS A 202 -24.38 -6.73 -22.09
CA LYS A 202 -24.79 -7.77 -21.16
C LYS A 202 -23.53 -8.59 -20.80
N ALA A 203 -23.16 -8.61 -19.53
CA ALA A 203 -21.99 -9.36 -19.08
C ALA A 203 -22.34 -10.20 -17.86
N PRO A 204 -21.88 -11.48 -17.77
CA PRO A 204 -21.91 -12.25 -16.56
C PRO A 204 -20.84 -11.74 -15.60
N VAL A 205 -21.21 -11.45 -14.37
CA VAL A 205 -20.28 -11.17 -13.28
C VAL A 205 -20.22 -12.39 -12.38
N GLY A 206 -19.20 -13.21 -12.54
CA GLY A 206 -18.95 -14.38 -11.70
C GLY A 206 -17.91 -14.07 -10.62
N ALA A 207 -18.09 -14.68 -9.46
CA ALA A 207 -17.07 -14.67 -8.42
C ALA A 207 -15.81 -15.39 -8.92
N ARG A 208 -14.66 -14.72 -8.86
CA ARG A 208 -13.30 -15.22 -9.15
C ARG A 208 -13.14 -16.05 -10.43
N ASN A 209 -12.89 -15.40 -11.54
CA ASN A 209 -12.58 -16.11 -12.78
C ASN A 209 -11.08 -16.21 -13.01
N LYS A 210 -10.51 -17.40 -12.70
CA LYS A 210 -9.24 -17.86 -13.25
C LYS A 210 -9.50 -18.32 -14.70
N ARG A 211 -9.54 -17.44 -15.68
CA ARG A 211 -9.48 -17.81 -17.08
C ARG A 211 -8.62 -16.82 -17.88
N LYS A 212 -7.54 -17.36 -18.43
CA LYS A 212 -6.72 -16.77 -19.47
C LYS A 212 -7.61 -16.31 -20.63
N LEU A 213 -7.75 -15.00 -20.80
CA LEU A 213 -8.28 -14.43 -22.03
C LEU A 213 -7.12 -14.17 -22.97
N ARG A 214 -7.17 -14.82 -24.15
CA ARG A 214 -6.27 -14.55 -25.26
C ARG A 214 -6.52 -13.13 -25.77
N PRO A 215 -5.49 -12.37 -26.20
CA PRO A 215 -5.67 -11.05 -26.76
C PRO A 215 -6.46 -11.16 -28.05
N ARG A 216 -7.62 -10.53 -28.14
CA ARG A 216 -8.30 -10.25 -29.40
C ARG A 216 -7.70 -8.98 -30.02
N SER A 217 -6.79 -9.17 -30.93
CA SER A 217 -6.47 -8.20 -31.95
C SER A 217 -7.72 -7.99 -32.83
N LYS A 218 -7.94 -6.72 -33.23
CA LYS A 218 -8.91 -6.21 -34.18
C LYS A 218 -10.28 -5.82 -33.62
N LEU A 219 -10.42 -4.53 -33.46
CA LEU A 219 -11.62 -3.75 -33.77
C LEU A 219 -11.18 -2.29 -33.96
N TYR A 220 -10.65 -2.03 -35.17
CA TYR A 220 -10.75 -0.74 -35.86
C TYR A 220 -11.21 -1.04 -37.28
N ASN A 221 -12.43 -0.74 -37.58
CA ASN A 221 -12.95 -0.18 -38.81
C ASN A 221 -14.23 0.56 -38.47
#